data_f4303f7611c8f8224b6bf1a01fb0ff1a
#
_entry.id   f4303f7611c8f8224b6bf1a01fb0ff1a
#
_cell.length_a   1.000
_cell.length_b   1.000
_cell.length_c   1.000
_cell.angle_alpha   90.00
_cell.angle_beta   90.00
_cell.angle_gamma   90.00
#
_symmetry.space_group_name_H-M   'P 1'
#
loop_
_entity.id
_entity.type
_entity.pdbx_description
1 polymer ?
#
loop_
_entity_poly.entity_id
_entity_poly.type
_entity_poly.pdbx_seq_one_letter_code
_entity_poly.pdbx_strand_id
1 'polypeptide(L)'
;MIKVSCTLSERQLHSEFRKIFFPSKGRIHCIHCKSFVVRRVRSENRYHCPRCRKKFSLFSGTWLEHLRIPLSTFTILLWSWMNEYSVDQAQDLTNLSVPSIRRYFRLFRIYVVKSIDFKPQESVQVDEAYFGSYRKSSNFYHGFKKYQLKPKVCVSGIACPSLGTLALRVITGVKTKPIQNFIREKVPRDVHVYSDGSPIYTNLRTTHGHTSQTHDLGFHNAAYIEGCWSWTKRKLFKQYHHFTLKYAKEYVSELEWRFNTRKQPKDPLTMLRNSLSLFH
;
A
#
# COMPACT_ATOMS: atom_id res chain seq x y z
N MET A 1 11.96 -17.08 -9.62
CA MET A 1 11.75 -18.31 -8.82
C MET A 1 10.53 -18.09 -7.92
N ILE A 2 9.49 -18.92 -8.04
CA ILE A 2 8.28 -18.84 -7.20
C ILE A 2 8.70 -19.27 -5.78
N LYS A 3 8.36 -18.48 -4.78
CA LYS A 3 8.74 -18.79 -3.40
C LYS A 3 8.00 -20.02 -2.87
N VAL A 4 8.62 -20.70 -1.91
CA VAL A 4 8.14 -21.95 -1.28
C VAL A 4 6.65 -21.88 -0.86
N SER A 5 6.17 -20.75 -0.37
CA SER A 5 4.76 -20.58 0.02
C SER A 5 3.76 -20.74 -1.14
N CYS A 6 4.18 -20.50 -2.39
CA CYS A 6 3.30 -20.68 -3.56
C CYS A 6 3.28 -22.13 -4.09
N THR A 7 4.17 -22.98 -3.60
CA THR A 7 4.26 -24.40 -3.99
C THR A 7 3.57 -25.34 -3.01
N LEU A 8 3.06 -24.79 -1.89
CA LEU A 8 2.36 -25.58 -0.88
C LEU A 8 1.00 -26.08 -1.39
N SER A 9 0.67 -27.31 -1.05
CA SER A 9 -0.66 -27.87 -1.31
C SER A 9 -1.75 -27.12 -0.52
N GLU A 10 -3.00 -27.19 -0.97
CA GLU A 10 -4.16 -26.56 -0.32
C GLU A 10 -4.26 -26.97 1.17
N ARG A 11 -3.96 -28.24 1.49
CA ARG A 11 -3.95 -28.74 2.86
C ARG A 11 -2.85 -28.10 3.72
N GLN A 12 -1.66 -27.94 3.17
CA GLN A 12 -0.54 -27.28 3.87
C GLN A 12 -0.82 -25.81 4.06
N LEU A 13 -1.34 -25.12 3.04
CA LEU A 13 -1.76 -23.72 3.14
C LEU A 13 -2.84 -23.53 4.21
N HIS A 14 -3.86 -24.42 4.25
CA HIS A 14 -4.87 -24.35 5.30
C HIS A 14 -4.25 -24.48 6.71
N SER A 15 -3.23 -25.31 6.87
CA SER A 15 -2.50 -25.43 8.13
C SER A 15 -1.75 -24.14 8.49
N GLU A 16 -1.05 -23.53 7.53
CA GLU A 16 -0.32 -22.29 7.74
C GLU A 16 -1.27 -21.11 8.03
N PHE A 17 -2.36 -20.97 7.27
CA PHE A 17 -3.38 -19.97 7.54
C PHE A 17 -3.99 -20.15 8.95
N ARG A 18 -4.22 -21.40 9.37
CA ARG A 18 -4.70 -21.68 10.74
C ARG A 18 -3.74 -21.15 11.81
N LYS A 19 -2.43 -21.32 11.64
CA LYS A 19 -1.41 -20.78 12.56
C LYS A 19 -1.38 -19.25 12.56
N ILE A 20 -1.62 -18.64 11.40
CA ILE A 20 -1.66 -17.17 11.25
C ILE A 20 -2.88 -16.59 11.97
N PHE A 21 -4.07 -17.16 11.74
CA PHE A 21 -5.32 -16.63 12.32
C PHE A 21 -5.57 -17.07 13.78
N PHE A 22 -4.93 -18.15 14.23
CA PHE A 22 -5.02 -18.66 15.59
C PHE A 22 -3.60 -18.87 16.16
N PRO A 23 -2.93 -17.78 16.59
CA PRO A 23 -1.51 -17.80 16.95
C PRO A 23 -1.18 -18.69 18.16
N SER A 24 -2.16 -19.03 19.01
CA SER A 24 -2.01 -20.00 20.11
C SER A 24 -1.73 -21.42 19.57
N LYS A 25 -0.57 -21.63 18.91
CA LYS A 25 -0.14 -22.88 18.26
C LYS A 25 -1.18 -23.42 17.24
N GLY A 26 -1.96 -22.54 16.61
CA GLY A 26 -3.03 -22.92 15.70
C GLY A 26 -4.25 -23.57 16.38
N ARG A 27 -4.41 -23.42 17.68
CA ARG A 27 -5.57 -23.94 18.42
C ARG A 27 -6.79 -23.07 18.16
N ILE A 28 -7.76 -23.62 17.42
CA ILE A 28 -8.95 -22.90 17.03
C ILE A 28 -9.84 -22.68 18.26
N HIS A 29 -10.33 -21.48 18.42
CA HIS A 29 -11.35 -21.10 19.37
C HIS A 29 -12.53 -20.42 18.69
N CYS A 30 -13.66 -20.38 19.34
CA CYS A 30 -14.83 -19.68 18.82
C CYS A 30 -14.57 -18.17 18.78
N ILE A 31 -14.75 -17.54 17.62
CA ILE A 31 -14.56 -16.09 17.47
C ILE A 31 -15.59 -15.26 18.24
N HIS A 32 -16.76 -15.87 18.55
CA HIS A 32 -17.87 -15.18 19.23
C HIS A 32 -17.78 -15.26 20.77
N CYS A 33 -17.46 -16.44 21.32
CA CYS A 33 -17.47 -16.64 22.77
C CYS A 33 -16.11 -17.12 23.33
N LYS A 34 -15.05 -17.15 22.51
CA LYS A 34 -13.67 -17.54 22.83
C LYS A 34 -13.53 -18.98 23.38
N SER A 35 -14.57 -19.80 23.35
CA SER A 35 -14.51 -21.20 23.78
C SER A 35 -13.58 -22.00 22.89
N PHE A 36 -12.71 -22.82 23.48
CA PHE A 36 -11.86 -23.77 22.76
C PHE A 36 -12.59 -25.08 22.37
N VAL A 37 -13.81 -25.27 22.88
CA VAL A 37 -14.64 -26.41 22.50
C VAL A 37 -15.33 -26.09 21.17
N VAL A 38 -14.72 -26.54 20.07
CA VAL A 38 -15.25 -26.34 18.72
C VAL A 38 -15.21 -27.64 17.93
N ARG A 39 -16.19 -27.88 17.05
CA ARG A 39 -16.26 -29.06 16.20
C ARG A 39 -16.14 -28.65 14.75
N ARG A 40 -15.36 -29.37 13.95
CA ARG A 40 -15.25 -29.13 12.52
C ARG A 40 -16.46 -29.73 11.78
N VAL A 41 -17.15 -28.91 11.00
CA VAL A 41 -18.21 -29.32 10.07
C VAL A 41 -17.57 -29.48 8.70
N ARG A 42 -17.20 -30.72 8.33
CA ARG A 42 -16.39 -30.98 7.11
C ARG A 42 -17.15 -30.62 5.82
N SER A 43 -18.45 -30.91 5.75
CA SER A 43 -19.30 -30.62 4.60
C SER A 43 -19.39 -29.12 4.24
N GLU A 44 -19.26 -28.24 5.25
CA GLU A 44 -19.36 -26.78 5.07
C GLU A 44 -18.00 -26.08 5.13
N ASN A 45 -16.91 -26.81 5.38
CA ASN A 45 -15.59 -26.25 5.71
C ASN A 45 -15.63 -25.15 6.81
N ARG A 46 -16.47 -25.36 7.82
CA ARG A 46 -16.72 -24.44 8.94
C ARG A 46 -16.47 -25.12 10.28
N TYR A 47 -16.51 -24.33 11.33
CA TYR A 47 -16.47 -24.76 12.72
C TYR A 47 -17.79 -24.43 13.39
N HIS A 48 -18.25 -25.30 14.26
CA HIS A 48 -19.44 -25.12 15.10
C HIS A 48 -19.01 -25.06 16.58
N CYS A 49 -19.45 -24.03 17.28
CA CYS A 49 -19.24 -23.91 18.72
C CYS A 49 -20.47 -24.43 19.48
N PRO A 50 -20.39 -25.53 20.25
CA PRO A 50 -21.52 -26.03 21.00
C PRO A 50 -21.95 -25.09 22.14
N ARG A 51 -21.02 -24.24 22.66
CA ARG A 51 -21.34 -23.31 23.75
C ARG A 51 -22.26 -22.17 23.32
N CYS A 52 -21.96 -21.50 22.21
CA CYS A 52 -22.79 -20.39 21.69
C CYS A 52 -23.62 -20.76 20.49
N ARG A 53 -23.58 -22.02 20.02
CA ARG A 53 -24.31 -22.60 18.88
C ARG A 53 -24.06 -21.93 17.54
N LYS A 54 -23.05 -21.05 17.42
CA LYS A 54 -22.71 -20.35 16.19
C LYS A 54 -21.72 -21.13 15.34
N LYS A 55 -21.86 -21.01 14.02
CA LYS A 55 -20.89 -21.51 13.04
C LYS A 55 -19.97 -20.36 12.57
N PHE A 56 -18.71 -20.66 12.31
CA PHE A 56 -17.73 -19.71 11.78
C PHE A 56 -16.73 -20.43 10.87
N SER A 57 -16.10 -19.70 9.96
CA SER A 57 -15.02 -20.19 9.11
C SER A 57 -13.65 -19.83 9.70
N LEU A 58 -12.58 -20.33 9.10
CA LEU A 58 -11.21 -19.94 9.46
C LEU A 58 -10.99 -18.42 9.35
N PHE A 59 -11.73 -17.77 8.45
CA PHE A 59 -11.58 -16.35 8.11
C PHE A 59 -12.67 -15.45 8.69
N SER A 60 -13.63 -16.01 9.42
CA SER A 60 -14.74 -15.22 9.99
C SER A 60 -14.22 -14.13 10.92
N GLY A 61 -14.75 -12.92 10.79
CA GLY A 61 -14.30 -11.73 11.51
C GLY A 61 -13.03 -11.08 10.95
N THR A 62 -12.54 -11.54 9.82
CA THR A 62 -11.38 -10.94 9.13
C THR A 62 -11.77 -10.40 7.76
N TRP A 63 -10.89 -9.63 7.14
CA TRP A 63 -11.08 -9.14 5.77
C TRP A 63 -11.13 -10.26 4.71
N LEU A 64 -10.75 -11.49 5.05
CA LEU A 64 -10.85 -12.69 4.23
C LEU A 64 -12.14 -13.49 4.45
N GLU A 65 -13.10 -13.00 5.25
CA GLU A 65 -14.34 -13.73 5.57
C GLU A 65 -15.09 -14.20 4.33
N HIS A 66 -15.07 -13.42 3.27
CA HIS A 66 -15.73 -13.72 2.00
C HIS A 66 -14.80 -14.25 0.92
N LEU A 67 -13.69 -14.90 1.31
CA LEU A 67 -12.78 -15.53 0.35
C LEU A 67 -13.50 -16.68 -0.36
N ARG A 68 -13.60 -16.59 -1.69
CA ARG A 68 -14.29 -17.57 -2.55
C ARG A 68 -13.38 -18.35 -3.49
N ILE A 69 -12.07 -18.09 -3.43
CA ILE A 69 -11.06 -18.77 -4.26
C ILE A 69 -10.24 -19.71 -3.38
N PRO A 70 -9.63 -20.78 -3.95
CA PRO A 70 -8.71 -21.65 -3.25
C PRO A 70 -7.57 -20.87 -2.59
N LEU A 71 -7.03 -21.37 -1.47
CA LEU A 71 -5.92 -20.71 -0.78
C LEU A 71 -4.65 -20.68 -1.63
N SER A 72 -4.42 -21.70 -2.43
CA SER A 72 -3.33 -21.76 -3.43
C SER A 72 -3.45 -20.60 -4.43
N THR A 73 -4.60 -20.43 -5.05
CA THR A 73 -4.88 -19.33 -5.98
C THR A 73 -4.74 -17.97 -5.29
N PHE A 74 -5.28 -17.83 -4.07
CA PHE A 74 -5.14 -16.60 -3.28
C PHE A 74 -3.67 -16.28 -2.97
N THR A 75 -2.88 -17.28 -2.59
CA THR A 75 -1.46 -17.11 -2.27
C THR A 75 -0.64 -16.70 -3.50
N ILE A 76 -0.91 -17.31 -4.67
CA ILE A 76 -0.31 -16.92 -5.95
C ILE A 76 -0.71 -15.48 -6.30
N LEU A 77 -1.97 -15.12 -6.13
CA LEU A 77 -2.46 -13.78 -6.44
C LEU A 77 -1.82 -12.71 -5.53
N LEU A 78 -1.69 -12.98 -4.23
CA LEU A 78 -0.99 -12.10 -3.30
C LEU A 78 0.50 -11.98 -3.66
N TRP A 79 1.15 -13.09 -4.00
CA TRP A 79 2.53 -13.11 -4.46
C TRP A 79 2.71 -12.28 -5.74
N SER A 80 1.80 -12.42 -6.71
CA SER A 80 1.81 -11.66 -7.97
C SER A 80 1.71 -10.15 -7.69
N TRP A 81 0.79 -9.75 -6.83
CA TRP A 81 0.65 -8.35 -6.43
C TRP A 81 1.91 -7.82 -5.73
N MET A 82 2.49 -8.58 -4.79
CA MET A 82 3.72 -8.20 -4.09
C MET A 82 4.91 -8.04 -5.06
N ASN A 83 4.97 -8.84 -6.13
CA ASN A 83 6.03 -8.79 -7.14
C ASN A 83 5.70 -7.88 -8.33
N GLU A 84 4.66 -7.03 -8.20
CA GLU A 84 4.32 -5.99 -9.17
C GLU A 84 3.89 -6.54 -10.54
N TYR A 85 3.26 -7.72 -10.55
CA TYR A 85 2.64 -8.25 -11.76
C TYR A 85 1.44 -7.39 -12.16
N SER A 86 1.24 -7.20 -13.46
CA SER A 86 0.03 -6.58 -14.00
C SER A 86 -1.19 -7.45 -13.74
N VAL A 87 -2.38 -6.90 -13.96
CA VAL A 87 -3.63 -7.67 -13.86
C VAL A 87 -3.64 -8.81 -14.86
N ASP A 88 -3.14 -8.58 -16.09
CA ASP A 88 -3.11 -9.59 -17.15
C ASP A 88 -2.13 -10.73 -16.81
N GLN A 89 -0.93 -10.41 -16.34
CA GLN A 89 0.03 -11.42 -15.86
C GLN A 89 -0.53 -12.22 -14.66
N ALA A 90 -1.27 -11.59 -13.76
CA ALA A 90 -1.92 -12.28 -12.65
C ALA A 90 -3.09 -13.16 -13.13
N GLN A 91 -3.78 -12.79 -14.21
CA GLN A 91 -4.80 -13.60 -14.87
C GLN A 91 -4.19 -14.89 -15.44
N ASP A 92 -3.10 -14.77 -16.16
CA ASP A 92 -2.39 -15.94 -16.74
C ASP A 92 -1.97 -16.95 -15.66
N LEU A 93 -1.55 -16.46 -14.48
CA LEU A 93 -1.12 -17.33 -13.38
C LEU A 93 -2.27 -17.93 -12.57
N THR A 94 -3.44 -17.30 -12.53
CA THR A 94 -4.50 -17.68 -11.59
C THR A 94 -5.80 -18.12 -12.26
N ASN A 95 -5.94 -17.89 -13.56
CA ASN A 95 -7.18 -18.08 -14.34
C ASN A 95 -8.40 -17.35 -13.75
N LEU A 96 -8.17 -16.29 -12.96
CA LEU A 96 -9.25 -15.48 -12.41
C LEU A 96 -9.68 -14.40 -13.42
N SER A 97 -10.94 -13.99 -13.35
CA SER A 97 -11.42 -12.86 -14.14
C SER A 97 -10.76 -11.54 -13.71
N VAL A 98 -10.51 -10.66 -14.67
CA VAL A 98 -9.94 -9.30 -14.45
C VAL A 98 -10.65 -8.53 -13.32
N PRO A 99 -12.00 -8.50 -13.23
CA PRO A 99 -12.69 -7.86 -12.11
C PRO A 99 -12.35 -8.47 -10.75
N SER A 100 -12.21 -9.81 -10.68
CA SER A 100 -11.83 -10.51 -9.45
C SER A 100 -10.42 -10.13 -9.01
N ILE A 101 -9.45 -10.12 -9.93
CA ILE A 101 -8.06 -9.73 -9.64
C ILE A 101 -7.99 -8.30 -9.14
N ARG A 102 -8.67 -7.37 -9.82
CA ARG A 102 -8.73 -5.95 -9.40
C ARG A 102 -9.33 -5.78 -8.01
N ARG A 103 -10.37 -6.56 -7.69
CA ARG A 103 -10.97 -6.58 -6.34
C ARG A 103 -9.96 -7.05 -5.29
N TYR A 104 -9.24 -8.15 -5.51
CA TYR A 104 -8.25 -8.65 -4.57
C TYR A 104 -7.05 -7.71 -4.45
N PHE A 105 -6.54 -7.16 -5.54
CA PHE A 105 -5.47 -6.17 -5.51
C PHE A 105 -5.86 -4.93 -4.69
N ARG A 106 -7.13 -4.51 -4.75
CA ARG A 106 -7.64 -3.44 -3.91
C ARG A 106 -7.71 -3.85 -2.44
N LEU A 107 -8.17 -5.06 -2.13
CA LEU A 107 -8.16 -5.58 -0.76
C LEU A 107 -6.73 -5.63 -0.20
N PHE A 108 -5.75 -6.03 -0.99
CA PHE A 108 -4.35 -6.01 -0.57
C PHE A 108 -3.86 -4.59 -0.27
N ARG A 109 -4.22 -3.58 -1.06
CA ARG A 109 -3.92 -2.17 -0.74
C ARG A 109 -4.52 -1.72 0.58
N ILE A 110 -5.73 -2.14 0.88
CA ILE A 110 -6.45 -1.70 2.08
C ILE A 110 -5.94 -2.43 3.33
N TYR A 111 -5.68 -3.74 3.24
CA TYR A 111 -5.46 -4.59 4.42
C TYR A 111 -4.03 -5.08 4.59
N VAL A 112 -3.24 -5.16 3.51
CA VAL A 112 -1.84 -5.62 3.57
C VAL A 112 -0.86 -4.47 3.68
N VAL A 113 -1.15 -3.35 3.02
CA VAL A 113 -0.34 -2.14 3.09
C VAL A 113 -0.44 -1.55 4.50
N LYS A 114 0.69 -1.46 5.18
CA LYS A 114 0.78 -0.80 6.49
C LYS A 114 1.51 0.52 6.35
N SER A 115 1.09 1.51 7.12
CA SER A 115 1.90 2.70 7.33
C SER A 115 3.21 2.31 8.01
N ILE A 116 4.29 2.87 7.54
CA ILE A 116 5.60 2.67 8.16
C ILE A 116 5.80 3.74 9.22
N ASP A 117 6.42 3.35 10.32
CA ASP A 117 6.85 4.28 11.34
C ASP A 117 8.00 5.11 10.78
N PHE A 118 7.66 6.32 10.30
CA PHE A 118 8.61 7.24 9.72
C PHE A 118 9.15 8.14 10.83
N LYS A 119 10.38 7.87 11.29
CA LYS A 119 11.06 8.59 12.39
C LYS A 119 12.45 9.08 11.94
N PRO A 120 12.52 10.15 11.18
CA PRO A 120 13.78 10.73 10.77
C PRO A 120 14.52 11.34 11.98
N GLN A 121 15.86 11.24 12.00
CA GLN A 121 16.68 11.73 13.11
C GLN A 121 17.70 12.80 12.70
N GLU A 122 18.06 12.87 11.42
CA GLU A 122 19.13 13.78 10.95
C GLU A 122 18.57 14.88 10.05
N SER A 123 18.21 14.51 8.84
CA SER A 123 17.67 15.44 7.85
C SER A 123 16.70 14.76 6.91
N VAL A 124 15.83 15.55 6.32
CA VAL A 124 14.86 15.10 5.32
C VAL A 124 14.87 16.01 4.11
N GLN A 125 14.48 15.45 2.96
CA GLN A 125 14.20 16.18 1.74
C GLN A 125 12.69 16.19 1.48
N VAL A 126 12.13 17.33 1.14
CA VAL A 126 10.70 17.50 0.86
C VAL A 126 10.48 18.06 -0.53
N ASP A 127 9.47 17.52 -1.22
CA ASP A 127 9.10 17.93 -2.58
C ASP A 127 7.69 17.46 -2.93
N GLU A 128 7.10 17.96 -4.02
CA GLU A 128 5.84 17.51 -4.57
C GLU A 128 5.99 16.91 -5.96
N ALA A 129 5.21 15.86 -6.18
CA ALA A 129 5.06 15.28 -7.50
C ALA A 129 3.60 15.22 -7.95
N TYR A 130 3.40 15.34 -9.24
CA TYR A 130 2.09 15.30 -9.87
C TYR A 130 1.91 13.98 -10.61
N PHE A 131 0.82 13.28 -10.27
CA PHE A 131 0.45 12.00 -10.86
C PHE A 131 -0.83 12.15 -11.70
N GLY A 132 -0.94 11.35 -12.77
CA GLY A 132 -2.05 11.38 -13.70
C GLY A 132 -1.63 11.83 -15.09
N SER A 133 -2.39 11.41 -16.09
CA SER A 133 -2.17 11.82 -17.49
C SER A 133 -3.20 12.84 -17.91
N TYR A 134 -2.77 13.81 -18.74
CA TYR A 134 -3.69 14.58 -19.54
C TYR A 134 -4.17 13.68 -20.69
N ARG A 135 -5.38 13.14 -20.63
CA ARG A 135 -6.01 12.64 -21.86
C ARG A 135 -6.42 13.84 -22.71
N LYS A 136 -5.78 14.01 -23.86
CA LYS A 136 -6.35 14.81 -24.95
C LYS A 136 -7.63 14.09 -25.36
N SER A 137 -8.79 14.65 -25.09
CA SER A 137 -10.04 14.16 -25.67
C SER A 137 -9.99 14.44 -27.16
N SER A 138 -9.95 13.41 -27.98
CA SER A 138 -9.95 13.51 -29.44
C SER A 138 -11.37 13.65 -30.03
N ASN A 139 -12.34 14.11 -29.27
CA ASN A 139 -13.66 14.37 -29.81
C ASN A 139 -13.65 15.69 -30.61
N PHE A 140 -13.42 15.56 -31.92
CA PHE A 140 -13.69 16.58 -32.92
C PHE A 140 -15.22 16.71 -33.08
N TYR A 141 -15.82 17.68 -32.45
CA TYR A 141 -17.13 18.20 -32.80
C TYR A 141 -17.01 19.71 -33.00
N HIS A 142 -17.28 20.18 -34.25
CA HIS A 142 -17.34 21.57 -34.65
C HIS A 142 -16.12 22.46 -34.28
N GLY A 143 -14.92 22.11 -34.70
CA GLY A 143 -13.78 23.03 -34.79
C GLY A 143 -13.14 23.50 -33.47
N PHE A 144 -13.69 23.19 -32.29
CA PHE A 144 -13.14 23.58 -31.00
C PHE A 144 -12.70 22.35 -30.20
N LYS A 145 -11.39 22.22 -29.98
CA LYS A 145 -10.84 21.22 -29.07
C LYS A 145 -11.18 21.59 -27.61
N LYS A 146 -12.24 21.05 -27.04
CA LYS A 146 -12.52 21.18 -25.63
C LYS A 146 -11.59 20.22 -24.86
N TYR A 147 -10.42 20.72 -24.42
CA TYR A 147 -9.52 19.96 -23.58
C TYR A 147 -10.13 19.84 -22.18
N GLN A 148 -10.73 18.71 -21.84
CA GLN A 148 -11.02 18.40 -20.45
C GLN A 148 -9.71 17.95 -19.79
N LEU A 149 -9.03 18.89 -19.15
CA LEU A 149 -7.88 18.62 -18.30
C LEU A 149 -8.36 17.85 -17.07
N LYS A 150 -8.11 16.54 -17.01
CA LYS A 150 -8.31 15.82 -15.76
C LYS A 150 -7.28 16.35 -14.75
N PRO A 151 -7.71 16.76 -13.53
CA PRO A 151 -6.79 17.31 -12.55
C PRO A 151 -5.73 16.27 -12.19
N LYS A 152 -4.47 16.67 -12.23
CA LYS A 152 -3.37 15.85 -11.72
C LYS A 152 -3.51 15.74 -10.19
N VAL A 153 -3.20 14.56 -9.67
CA VAL A 153 -3.13 14.34 -8.23
C VAL A 153 -1.80 14.86 -7.73
N CYS A 154 -1.83 15.85 -6.85
CA CYS A 154 -0.65 16.33 -6.15
C CYS A 154 -0.33 15.39 -4.98
N VAL A 155 0.91 14.95 -4.89
CA VAL A 155 1.43 14.14 -3.79
C VAL A 155 2.64 14.84 -3.20
N SER A 156 2.59 15.14 -1.92
CA SER A 156 3.76 15.61 -1.18
C SER A 156 4.55 14.44 -0.63
N GLY A 157 5.87 14.51 -0.71
CA GLY A 157 6.81 13.51 -0.24
C GLY A 157 7.80 14.07 0.78
N ILE A 158 8.16 13.23 1.73
CA ILE A 158 9.24 13.46 2.69
C ILE A 158 10.16 12.26 2.61
N ALA A 159 11.38 12.47 2.15
CA ALA A 159 12.40 11.43 2.01
C ALA A 159 13.47 11.58 3.06
N CYS A 160 13.83 10.50 3.74
CA CYS A 160 14.95 10.46 4.68
C CYS A 160 16.09 9.63 4.05
N PRO A 161 17.15 10.27 3.56
CA PRO A 161 18.25 9.58 2.90
C PRO A 161 18.99 8.60 3.81
N SER A 162 19.26 8.98 5.08
CA SER A 162 19.99 8.15 6.05
C SER A 162 19.27 6.84 6.37
N LEU A 163 17.93 6.87 6.48
CA LEU A 163 17.11 5.68 6.71
C LEU A 163 16.70 4.97 5.41
N GLY A 164 16.86 5.63 4.27
CA GLY A 164 16.38 5.10 3.00
C GLY A 164 14.85 4.97 2.94
N THR A 165 14.11 5.82 3.65
CA THR A 165 12.65 5.78 3.78
C THR A 165 11.96 6.99 3.13
N LEU A 166 10.68 6.81 2.84
CA LEU A 166 9.84 7.79 2.15
C LEU A 166 8.45 7.82 2.81
N ALA A 167 7.94 9.02 3.12
CA ALA A 167 6.56 9.24 3.50
C ALA A 167 5.84 10.02 2.41
N LEU A 168 4.61 9.62 2.06
CA LEU A 168 3.83 10.21 0.98
C LEU A 168 2.43 10.62 1.46
N ARG A 169 1.93 11.74 0.95
CA ARG A 169 0.56 12.20 1.23
C ARG A 169 -0.11 12.80 0.00
N VAL A 170 -1.33 12.38 -0.30
CA VAL A 170 -2.17 13.04 -1.30
C VAL A 170 -2.61 14.40 -0.76
N ILE A 171 -2.34 15.44 -1.53
CA ILE A 171 -2.68 16.83 -1.20
C ILE A 171 -3.92 17.24 -1.98
N THR A 172 -4.94 17.71 -1.25
CA THR A 172 -6.18 18.23 -1.81
C THR A 172 -6.37 19.69 -1.38
N GLY A 173 -6.94 20.51 -2.26
CA GLY A 173 -7.21 21.92 -1.98
C GLY A 173 -5.98 22.83 -2.12
N VAL A 174 -5.95 23.93 -1.35
CA VAL A 174 -4.83 24.90 -1.32
C VAL A 174 -3.61 24.23 -0.70
N LYS A 175 -2.53 24.16 -1.45
CA LYS A 175 -1.39 23.27 -1.18
C LYS A 175 -0.56 23.65 0.05
N THR A 176 -0.34 24.92 0.34
CA THR A 176 0.63 25.37 1.35
C THR A 176 0.35 24.80 2.74
N LYS A 177 -0.83 25.04 3.31
CA LYS A 177 -1.19 24.53 4.65
C LYS A 177 -1.16 23.00 4.77
N PRO A 178 -1.79 22.22 3.86
CA PRO A 178 -1.73 20.76 3.92
C PRO A 178 -0.32 20.18 3.87
N ILE A 179 0.58 20.76 3.05
CA ILE A 179 1.96 20.30 2.93
C ILE A 179 2.74 20.61 4.22
N GLN A 180 2.66 21.84 4.72
CA GLN A 180 3.32 22.21 5.96
C GLN A 180 2.83 21.39 7.16
N ASN A 181 1.52 21.11 7.25
CA ASN A 181 0.96 20.24 8.28
C ASN A 181 1.49 18.80 8.17
N PHE A 182 1.64 18.30 6.96
CA PHE A 182 2.23 16.98 6.74
C PHE A 182 3.67 16.91 7.23
N ILE A 183 4.47 17.93 6.93
CA ILE A 183 5.86 18.01 7.39
C ILE A 183 5.92 18.09 8.92
N ARG A 184 5.14 18.99 9.55
CA ARG A 184 5.10 19.13 11.02
C ARG A 184 4.65 17.87 11.74
N GLU A 185 3.77 17.06 11.13
CA GLU A 185 3.29 15.81 11.70
C GLU A 185 4.36 14.71 11.65
N LYS A 186 5.15 14.68 10.56
CA LYS A 186 6.07 13.57 10.28
C LYS A 186 7.51 13.84 10.64
N VAL A 187 7.91 15.10 10.74
CA VAL A 187 9.29 15.51 10.96
C VAL A 187 9.43 16.15 12.34
N PRO A 188 10.25 15.61 13.24
CA PRO A 188 10.58 16.25 14.50
C PRO A 188 11.21 17.64 14.30
N ARG A 189 11.03 18.57 15.26
CA ARG A 189 11.47 19.97 15.13
C ARG A 189 13.01 20.15 15.06
N ASP A 190 13.73 19.23 15.61
CA ASP A 190 15.19 19.15 15.63
C ASP A 190 15.80 18.58 14.35
N VAL A 191 14.96 18.03 13.47
CA VAL A 191 15.38 17.46 12.17
C VAL A 191 15.42 18.56 11.12
N HIS A 192 16.54 18.65 10.39
CA HIS A 192 16.73 19.64 9.33
C HIS A 192 15.95 19.28 8.05
N VAL A 193 15.27 20.27 7.45
CA VAL A 193 14.45 20.10 6.24
C VAL A 193 15.14 20.77 5.03
N TYR A 194 15.36 20.01 3.98
CA TYR A 194 15.81 20.52 2.69
C TYR A 194 14.63 20.54 1.70
N SER A 195 14.44 21.65 0.99
CA SER A 195 13.44 21.78 -0.08
C SER A 195 13.99 22.50 -1.30
N ASP A 196 13.21 22.53 -2.37
CA ASP A 196 13.41 23.48 -3.45
C ASP A 196 13.10 24.93 -3.00
N GLY A 197 13.31 25.90 -3.92
CA GLY A 197 13.02 27.32 -3.67
C GLY A 197 11.55 27.72 -3.67
N SER A 198 10.61 26.77 -3.64
CA SER A 198 9.18 27.05 -3.70
C SER A 198 8.69 27.87 -2.50
N PRO A 199 7.86 28.90 -2.73
CA PRO A 199 7.25 29.70 -1.65
C PRO A 199 6.41 28.90 -0.65
N ILE A 200 5.99 27.69 -1.01
CA ILE A 200 5.22 26.78 -0.15
C ILE A 200 5.97 26.48 1.15
N TYR A 201 7.31 26.45 1.11
CA TYR A 201 8.18 26.08 2.22
C TYR A 201 8.67 27.24 3.07
N THR A 202 8.41 28.51 2.69
CA THR A 202 8.96 29.70 3.34
C THR A 202 8.73 29.71 4.86
N ASN A 203 7.55 29.32 5.32
CA ASN A 203 7.18 29.33 6.75
C ASN A 203 7.73 28.13 7.54
N LEU A 204 8.45 27.17 6.91
CA LEU A 204 9.06 26.07 7.65
C LEU A 204 10.19 26.53 8.55
N ARG A 205 10.85 27.64 8.21
CA ARG A 205 11.93 28.25 9.03
C ARG A 205 11.49 28.63 10.43
N THR A 206 10.19 28.80 10.66
CA THR A 206 9.65 29.10 12.01
C THR A 206 9.48 27.86 12.89
N THR A 207 9.58 26.65 12.31
CA THR A 207 9.30 25.40 13.02
C THR A 207 10.42 24.38 12.95
N HIS A 208 11.29 24.45 11.93
CA HIS A 208 12.39 23.52 11.68
C HIS A 208 13.61 24.27 11.16
N GLY A 209 14.81 23.73 11.36
CA GLY A 209 15.97 24.11 10.57
C GLY A 209 15.65 23.85 9.09
N HIS A 210 15.66 24.89 8.25
CA HIS A 210 15.24 24.78 6.86
C HIS A 210 16.25 25.45 5.92
N THR A 211 16.68 24.69 4.91
CA THR A 211 17.48 25.18 3.79
C THR A 211 16.71 24.97 2.49
N SER A 212 16.47 26.05 1.77
CA SER A 212 15.94 26.01 0.40
C SER A 212 17.06 26.24 -0.59
N GLN A 213 17.12 25.47 -1.66
CA GLN A 213 18.02 25.70 -2.80
C GLN A 213 17.22 26.01 -4.05
N THR A 214 17.62 27.07 -4.74
CA THR A 214 17.16 27.36 -6.10
C THR A 214 17.94 26.50 -7.09
N HIS A 215 17.32 26.20 -8.24
CA HIS A 215 17.87 25.34 -9.30
C HIS A 215 19.27 25.76 -9.82
N ASP A 216 19.66 26.99 -9.61
CA ASP A 216 20.90 27.56 -10.16
C ASP A 216 22.20 27.17 -9.42
N LEU A 217 22.11 26.54 -8.24
CA LEU A 217 23.26 26.26 -7.38
C LEU A 217 23.66 24.78 -7.27
N GLY A 218 23.12 23.92 -8.13
CA GLY A 218 23.43 22.48 -8.14
C GLY A 218 22.54 21.65 -7.19
N PHE A 219 22.02 20.55 -7.71
CA PHE A 219 20.96 19.72 -7.15
C PHE A 219 21.34 18.84 -5.95
N HIS A 220 22.38 19.09 -5.22
CA HIS A 220 22.90 18.13 -4.25
C HIS A 220 21.94 17.81 -3.08
N ASN A 221 21.05 18.75 -2.70
CA ASN A 221 20.22 18.57 -1.51
C ASN A 221 18.78 18.02 -1.79
N ALA A 222 18.36 17.89 -3.05
CA ALA A 222 17.06 17.31 -3.43
C ALA A 222 17.18 16.02 -4.26
N ALA A 223 18.37 15.61 -4.62
CA ALA A 223 18.61 14.48 -5.54
C ALA A 223 18.01 13.16 -5.06
N TYR A 224 17.95 12.92 -3.75
CA TYR A 224 17.41 11.69 -3.21
C TYR A 224 15.87 11.60 -3.39
N ILE A 225 15.15 12.69 -3.09
CA ILE A 225 13.68 12.70 -3.27
C ILE A 225 13.29 12.65 -4.75
N GLU A 226 14.09 13.25 -5.64
CA GLU A 226 13.89 13.11 -7.09
C GLU A 226 14.05 11.66 -7.54
N GLY A 227 15.06 10.97 -7.02
CA GLY A 227 15.23 9.52 -7.20
C GLY A 227 14.03 8.72 -6.70
N CYS A 228 13.44 9.10 -5.56
CA CYS A 228 12.20 8.51 -5.02
C CYS A 228 11.03 8.73 -5.97
N TRP A 229 10.86 9.92 -6.55
CA TRP A 229 9.82 10.20 -7.54
C TRP A 229 10.00 9.40 -8.83
N SER A 230 11.20 9.30 -9.33
CA SER A 230 11.52 8.50 -10.51
C SER A 230 11.18 7.02 -10.27
N TRP A 231 11.50 6.51 -9.09
CA TRP A 231 11.17 5.14 -8.71
C TRP A 231 9.66 4.93 -8.58
N THR A 232 8.94 5.79 -7.85
CA THR A 232 7.50 5.65 -7.61
C THR A 232 6.69 5.78 -8.90
N LYS A 233 7.04 6.72 -9.79
CA LYS A 233 6.39 6.89 -11.10
C LYS A 233 6.58 5.67 -11.99
N ARG A 234 7.79 5.09 -12.05
CA ARG A 234 8.05 3.85 -12.81
C ARG A 234 7.23 2.68 -12.28
N LYS A 235 7.13 2.52 -10.95
CA LYS A 235 6.35 1.44 -10.33
C LYS A 235 4.86 1.57 -10.61
N LEU A 236 4.33 2.77 -10.46
CA LEU A 236 2.94 3.05 -10.79
C LEU A 236 2.64 2.73 -12.26
N PHE A 237 3.49 3.23 -13.17
CA PHE A 237 3.28 3.04 -14.61
C PHE A 237 3.35 1.56 -15.00
N LYS A 238 4.32 0.81 -14.47
CA LYS A 238 4.49 -0.61 -14.76
C LYS A 238 3.26 -1.44 -14.40
N GLN A 239 2.63 -1.18 -13.25
CA GLN A 239 1.57 -2.03 -12.72
C GLN A 239 0.16 -1.52 -13.02
N TYR A 240 -0.04 -0.21 -13.02
CA TYR A 240 -1.37 0.41 -13.04
C TYR A 240 -1.56 1.47 -14.13
N HIS A 241 -0.49 1.90 -14.80
CA HIS A 241 -0.43 3.02 -15.74
C HIS A 241 -0.82 4.38 -15.12
N HIS A 242 -1.97 4.47 -14.45
CA HIS A 242 -2.45 5.68 -13.78
C HIS A 242 -3.47 5.34 -12.69
N PHE A 243 -3.76 6.31 -11.83
CA PHE A 243 -4.88 6.25 -10.89
C PHE A 243 -5.70 7.55 -10.95
N THR A 244 -6.96 7.46 -10.50
CA THR A 244 -7.84 8.62 -10.35
C THR A 244 -7.79 9.17 -8.94
N LEU A 245 -8.19 10.46 -8.76
CA LEU A 245 -8.23 11.10 -7.44
C LEU A 245 -9.04 10.28 -6.41
N LYS A 246 -10.12 9.62 -6.85
CA LYS A 246 -10.96 8.77 -5.99
C LYS A 246 -10.18 7.69 -5.24
N TYR A 247 -9.17 7.10 -5.88
CA TYR A 247 -8.38 5.99 -5.35
C TYR A 247 -6.94 6.41 -4.99
N ALA A 248 -6.61 7.70 -5.12
CA ALA A 248 -5.26 8.19 -4.98
C ALA A 248 -4.62 7.80 -3.65
N LYS A 249 -5.36 7.92 -2.53
CA LYS A 249 -4.84 7.55 -1.21
C LYS A 249 -4.40 6.08 -1.15
N GLU A 250 -5.21 5.15 -1.68
CA GLU A 250 -4.89 3.72 -1.69
C GLU A 250 -3.60 3.43 -2.47
N TYR A 251 -3.44 4.05 -3.65
CA TYR A 251 -2.25 3.86 -4.48
C TYR A 251 -1.00 4.53 -3.91
N VAL A 252 -1.14 5.73 -3.36
CA VAL A 252 -0.01 6.45 -2.75
C VAL A 252 0.49 5.71 -1.50
N SER A 253 -0.40 5.18 -0.66
CA SER A 253 -0.02 4.33 0.47
C SER A 253 0.67 3.04 0.01
N GLU A 254 0.22 2.42 -1.09
CA GLU A 254 0.91 1.27 -1.67
C GLU A 254 2.31 1.63 -2.17
N LEU A 255 2.49 2.77 -2.85
CA LEU A 255 3.79 3.22 -3.35
C LEU A 255 4.76 3.51 -2.20
N GLU A 256 4.29 4.18 -1.15
CA GLU A 256 5.05 4.40 0.09
C GLU A 256 5.50 3.08 0.71
N TRP A 257 4.57 2.18 0.93
CA TRP A 257 4.87 0.85 1.48
C TRP A 257 5.86 0.07 0.62
N ARG A 258 5.67 0.03 -0.71
CA ARG A 258 6.58 -0.65 -1.64
C ARG A 258 7.99 -0.07 -1.61
N PHE A 259 8.12 1.26 -1.54
CA PHE A 259 9.40 1.92 -1.45
C PHE A 259 10.12 1.50 -0.16
N ASN A 260 9.44 1.58 0.95
CA ASN A 260 10.01 1.34 2.27
C ASN A 260 10.30 -0.16 2.53
N THR A 261 9.58 -1.07 1.88
CA THR A 261 9.80 -2.52 1.98
C THR A 261 10.59 -3.12 0.81
N ARG A 262 11.17 -2.30 -0.07
CA ARG A 262 11.81 -2.76 -1.32
C ARG A 262 12.96 -3.74 -1.12
N LYS A 263 13.63 -3.67 0.03
CA LYS A 263 14.74 -4.56 0.42
C LYS A 263 14.28 -5.79 1.21
N GLN A 264 13.01 -5.85 1.63
CA GLN A 264 12.49 -6.94 2.45
C GLN A 264 12.10 -8.16 1.59
N PRO A 265 12.22 -9.39 2.12
CA PRO A 265 11.73 -10.57 1.45
C PRO A 265 10.22 -10.50 1.18
N LYS A 266 9.81 -10.89 -0.03
CA LYS A 266 8.40 -10.88 -0.45
C LYS A 266 7.80 -12.28 -0.32
N ASP A 267 7.47 -12.69 0.90
CA ASP A 267 6.78 -13.95 1.18
C ASP A 267 5.33 -13.70 1.58
N PRO A 268 4.34 -14.29 0.85
CA PRO A 268 2.91 -14.08 1.10
C PRO A 268 2.45 -14.45 2.51
N LEU A 269 2.93 -15.55 3.07
CA LEU A 269 2.51 -16.00 4.40
C LEU A 269 3.04 -15.09 5.50
N THR A 270 4.30 -14.66 5.40
CA THR A 270 4.88 -13.68 6.31
C THR A 270 4.14 -12.35 6.21
N MET A 271 3.80 -11.91 5.01
CA MET A 271 3.05 -10.68 4.80
C MET A 271 1.65 -10.75 5.43
N LEU A 272 0.94 -11.85 5.25
CA LEU A 272 -0.37 -12.05 5.89
C LEU A 272 -0.26 -12.07 7.41
N ARG A 273 0.72 -12.75 7.99
CA ARG A 273 0.95 -12.77 9.43
C ARG A 273 1.13 -11.35 9.98
N ASN A 274 1.94 -10.54 9.30
CA ASN A 274 2.16 -9.15 9.66
C ASN A 274 0.91 -8.29 9.48
N SER A 275 0.04 -8.56 8.50
CA SER A 275 -1.19 -7.78 8.26
C SER A 275 -2.28 -8.05 9.30
N LEU A 276 -2.27 -9.19 9.95
CA LEU A 276 -3.32 -9.62 10.88
C LEU A 276 -3.01 -9.29 12.35
N SER A 277 -1.77 -8.98 12.68
CA SER A 277 -1.37 -8.57 14.05
C SER A 277 -2.08 -7.32 14.59
N LEU A 278 -2.89 -6.64 13.75
CA LEU A 278 -3.68 -5.47 14.12
C LEU A 278 -5.14 -5.80 14.50
N PHE A 279 -5.57 -7.05 14.37
CA PHE A 279 -6.96 -7.46 14.61
C PHE A 279 -7.15 -8.33 15.87
N HIS A 280 -6.12 -8.41 16.72
CA HIS A 280 -6.15 -9.17 17.97
C HIS A 280 -5.89 -8.29 19.19
#